data_cc803fe5392b5c9484b32179dea3741f
#
_entry.id   cc803fe5392b5c9484b32179dea3741f
#
_cell.length_a   1.000
_cell.length_b   1.000
_cell.length_c   1.000
_cell.angle_alpha   90.00
_cell.angle_beta   90.00
_cell.angle_gamma   90.00
#
_symmetry.space_group_name_H-M   'P 1'
#
loop_
_entity.id
_entity.type
_entity.pdbx_description
1 polymer ?
#
loop_
_entity_poly.entity_id
_entity_poly.type
_entity_poly.pdbx_seq_one_letter_code
_entity_poly.pdbx_strand_id
1 'polypeptide(L)'
;MAEVSSAKVLAGTTATLLVQADTDGCRVLVHKDQQHSIYLGGADVTTTNGFLFDHDGTVDISLPANAKLYAVSVSGTEPCYILKIGNA
;
A
#
# COMPACT_ATOMS: atom_id res chain seq x y z
N MET A 1 -14.05 -2.48 -16.31
CA MET A 1 -14.88 -3.38 -15.50
C MET A 1 -14.42 -3.36 -14.06
N ALA A 2 -15.34 -3.22 -13.12
CA ALA A 2 -15.00 -3.19 -11.72
C ALA A 2 -14.64 -4.59 -11.23
N GLU A 3 -13.57 -4.69 -10.49
CA GLU A 3 -13.07 -5.95 -9.94
C GLU A 3 -12.63 -5.74 -8.49
N VAL A 4 -12.73 -6.81 -7.71
CA VAL A 4 -12.20 -6.80 -6.35
C VAL A 4 -11.14 -7.89 -6.27
N SER A 5 -9.97 -7.54 -5.80
CA SER A 5 -8.89 -8.50 -5.58
C SER A 5 -8.21 -8.20 -4.27
N SER A 6 -7.57 -9.19 -3.71
CA SER A 6 -6.88 -9.04 -2.43
C SER A 6 -5.53 -9.72 -2.48
N ALA A 7 -4.63 -9.23 -1.65
CA ALA A 7 -3.28 -9.79 -1.57
C ALA A 7 -2.68 -9.47 -0.21
N LYS A 8 -1.70 -10.26 0.18
CA LYS A 8 -0.88 -9.98 1.34
C LYS A 8 0.54 -9.72 0.85
N VAL A 9 1.07 -8.56 1.18
CA VAL A 9 2.41 -8.16 0.74
C VAL A 9 3.26 -7.89 1.97
N LEU A 10 4.47 -8.42 1.99
CA LEU A 10 5.41 -8.17 3.10
C LEU A 10 6.27 -6.97 2.73
N ALA A 11 5.99 -5.84 3.37
CA ALA A 11 6.77 -4.62 3.15
C ALA A 11 8.10 -4.74 3.88
N GLY A 12 9.20 -4.60 3.16
CA GLY A 12 10.53 -4.68 3.73
C GLY A 12 11.09 -3.30 4.04
N THR A 13 12.39 -3.24 4.30
CA THR A 13 13.07 -1.99 4.63
C THR A 13 13.48 -1.20 3.39
N THR A 14 13.16 -1.70 2.21
CA THR A 14 13.29 -0.97 0.95
C THR A 14 11.90 -0.86 0.33
N ALA A 15 11.71 0.12 -0.57
CA ALA A 15 10.40 0.33 -1.17
C ALA A 15 9.88 -0.96 -1.81
N THR A 16 8.71 -1.40 -1.39
CA THR A 16 8.09 -2.65 -1.83
C THR A 16 6.76 -2.32 -2.48
N LEU A 17 6.54 -2.79 -3.69
CA LEU A 17 5.29 -2.54 -4.40
C LEU A 17 4.14 -3.24 -3.70
N LEU A 18 3.12 -2.48 -3.30
CA LEU A 18 1.92 -3.05 -2.69
C LEU A 18 0.85 -3.32 -3.74
N VAL A 19 0.60 -2.35 -4.61
CA VAL A 19 -0.50 -2.46 -5.57
C VAL A 19 -0.26 -1.49 -6.72
N GLN A 20 -0.76 -1.87 -7.89
CA GLN A 20 -0.77 -1.00 -9.06
C GLN A 20 -2.20 -0.82 -9.53
N ALA A 21 -2.59 0.43 -9.80
CA ALA A 21 -3.92 0.73 -10.29
C ALA A 21 -4.07 0.32 -11.75
N ASP A 22 -5.30 0.05 -12.15
CA ASP A 22 -5.65 -0.24 -13.53
C ASP A 22 -5.65 1.04 -14.36
N THR A 23 -5.94 0.91 -15.66
CA THR A 23 -6.01 2.07 -16.54
C THR A 23 -7.11 3.04 -16.16
N ASP A 24 -8.09 2.60 -15.37
CA ASP A 24 -9.18 3.45 -14.88
C ASP A 24 -8.97 3.93 -13.45
N GLY A 25 -7.81 3.62 -12.87
CA GLY A 25 -7.58 3.87 -11.46
C GLY A 25 -8.22 2.80 -10.59
N CYS A 26 -8.07 2.97 -9.28
CA CYS A 26 -8.70 2.04 -8.34
C CYS A 26 -8.76 2.64 -6.95
N ARG A 27 -9.56 2.02 -6.11
CA ARG A 27 -9.60 2.31 -4.69
C ARG A 27 -8.91 1.16 -3.96
N VAL A 28 -8.10 1.48 -2.99
CA VAL A 28 -7.29 0.50 -2.28
C VAL A 28 -7.48 0.67 -0.79
N LEU A 29 -7.72 -0.45 -0.10
CA LEU A 29 -7.73 -0.48 1.35
C LEU A 29 -6.49 -1.26 1.79
N VAL A 30 -5.69 -0.64 2.64
CA VAL A 30 -4.47 -1.25 3.15
C VAL A 30 -4.64 -1.47 4.65
N HIS A 31 -4.57 -2.72 5.07
CA HIS A 31 -4.70 -3.10 6.47
C HIS A 31 -3.36 -3.61 6.99
N LYS A 32 -3.04 -3.22 8.20
CA LYS A 32 -1.77 -3.58 8.84
C LYS A 32 -2.01 -4.07 10.26
N ASP A 33 -1.22 -5.02 10.71
CA ASP A 33 -1.31 -5.64 12.03
C ASP A 33 -0.33 -5.04 13.02
N GLN A 34 -0.18 -3.80 13.12
CA GLN A 34 0.50 -3.03 14.17
C GLN A 34 1.86 -3.55 14.69
N GLN A 35 2.60 -4.33 13.94
CA GLN A 35 3.91 -4.77 14.40
C GLN A 35 4.93 -3.65 14.29
N HIS A 36 5.02 -3.03 13.14
CA HIS A 36 5.97 -1.97 12.86
C HIS A 36 5.27 -0.87 12.08
N SER A 37 5.79 0.34 12.21
CA SER A 37 5.32 1.44 11.39
C SER A 37 5.73 1.20 9.94
N ILE A 38 4.90 1.62 9.02
CA ILE A 38 5.25 1.64 7.60
C ILE A 38 5.03 3.03 7.05
N TYR A 39 5.70 3.32 5.95
CA TYR A 39 5.55 4.58 5.24
C TYR A 39 5.12 4.28 3.82
N LEU A 40 4.06 4.95 3.38
CA LEU A 40 3.48 4.75 2.05
C LEU A 40 3.96 5.83 1.11
N GLY A 41 4.10 5.49 -0.14
CA GLY A 41 4.50 6.50 -1.14
C GLY A 41 4.77 5.89 -2.50
N GLY A 42 5.55 6.60 -3.29
CA GLY A 42 5.95 6.16 -4.62
C GLY A 42 7.15 5.23 -4.59
N ALA A 43 7.72 4.96 -5.76
CA ALA A 43 8.81 3.99 -5.89
C ALA A 43 10.08 4.40 -5.12
N ASP A 44 10.20 5.66 -4.77
CA ASP A 44 11.35 6.16 -4.02
C ASP A 44 11.04 6.44 -2.55
N VAL A 45 9.98 5.85 -2.02
CA VAL A 45 9.56 6.09 -0.66
C VAL A 45 10.63 5.61 0.34
N THR A 46 10.84 6.42 1.38
CA THR A 46 11.74 6.09 2.48
C THR A 46 11.05 6.42 3.79
N THR A 47 11.68 6.06 4.90
CA THR A 47 11.16 6.40 6.22
C THR A 47 11.23 7.90 6.50
N THR A 48 11.92 8.67 5.66
CA THR A 48 12.04 10.11 5.82
C THR A 48 10.95 10.86 5.06
N ASN A 49 10.59 10.39 3.86
CA ASN A 49 9.67 11.12 2.99
C ASN A 49 8.30 10.48 2.84
N GLY A 50 8.09 9.29 3.42
CA GLY A 50 6.84 8.57 3.23
C GLY A 50 5.70 9.08 4.10
N PHE A 51 4.50 8.64 3.75
CA PHE A 51 3.30 8.92 4.54
C PHE A 51 3.20 7.88 5.65
N LEU A 52 3.30 8.32 6.89
CA LEU A 52 3.38 7.41 8.04
C LEU A 52 2.04 6.71 8.31
N PHE A 53 2.11 5.39 8.47
CA PHE A 53 0.99 4.56 8.87
C PHE A 53 1.48 3.72 10.06
N ASP A 54 1.34 4.25 11.27
CA ASP A 54 1.97 3.64 12.45
C ASP A 54 1.00 2.95 13.41
N HIS A 55 -0.28 2.94 13.09
CA HIS A 55 -1.27 2.24 13.90
C HIS A 55 -1.77 1.02 13.16
N ASP A 56 -2.27 0.03 13.91
CA ASP A 56 -3.04 -1.02 13.26
C ASP A 56 -4.34 -0.39 12.71
N GLY A 57 -4.93 -1.05 11.75
CA GLY A 57 -6.15 -0.54 11.15
C GLY A 57 -6.06 -0.52 9.65
N THR A 58 -6.89 0.30 9.03
CA THR A 58 -7.04 0.32 7.59
C THR A 58 -6.98 1.75 7.06
N VAL A 59 -6.23 1.96 6.00
CA VAL A 59 -6.22 3.23 5.29
C VAL A 59 -6.87 3.02 3.91
N ASP A 60 -7.63 4.02 3.47
CA ASP A 60 -8.40 3.98 2.23
C ASP A 60 -7.78 5.01 1.28
N ILE A 61 -7.32 4.54 0.13
CA ILE A 61 -6.58 5.37 -0.83
C ILE A 61 -7.19 5.20 -2.21
N SER A 62 -7.43 6.32 -2.89
CA SER A 62 -7.83 6.30 -4.29
C SER A 62 -6.59 6.54 -5.15
N LEU A 63 -6.31 5.61 -6.06
CA LEU A 63 -5.15 5.72 -6.94
C LEU A 63 -5.61 6.13 -8.33
N PRO A 64 -4.94 7.12 -8.94
CA PRO A 64 -5.23 7.47 -10.33
C PRO A 64 -4.75 6.37 -11.29
N ALA A 65 -5.11 6.52 -12.55
CA ALA A 65 -4.80 5.52 -13.58
C ALA A 65 -3.31 5.16 -13.56
N ASN A 66 -3.04 3.89 -13.53
CA ASN A 66 -1.70 3.29 -13.63
C ASN A 66 -0.76 3.66 -12.48
N ALA A 67 -1.24 4.30 -11.43
CA ALA A 67 -0.41 4.65 -10.29
C ALA A 67 0.01 3.41 -9.51
N LYS A 68 1.17 3.48 -8.89
CA LYS A 68 1.71 2.40 -8.07
C LYS A 68 1.90 2.89 -6.65
N LEU A 69 1.51 2.06 -5.69
CA LEU A 69 1.66 2.36 -4.28
C LEU A 69 2.73 1.46 -3.69
N TYR A 70 3.71 2.06 -3.03
CA TYR A 70 4.80 1.34 -2.39
C TYR A 70 4.77 1.59 -0.89
N ALA A 71 5.39 0.69 -0.16
CA ALA A 71 5.55 0.84 1.29
C ALA A 71 6.96 0.44 1.71
N VAL A 72 7.41 1.03 2.80
CA VAL A 72 8.69 0.69 3.41
C VAL A 72 8.48 0.55 4.90
N SER A 73 9.08 -0.47 5.50
CA SER A 73 9.01 -0.73 6.94
C SER A 73 10.21 -0.12 7.64
N VAL A 74 10.04 0.31 8.90
CA VAL A 74 11.15 0.86 9.67
C VAL A 74 12.15 -0.22 10.05
N SER A 75 11.72 -1.46 10.21
CA SER A 75 12.64 -2.57 10.49
C SER A 75 11.95 -3.89 10.18
N GLY A 76 12.72 -4.86 9.65
CA GLY A 76 12.17 -6.16 9.32
C GLY A 76 11.12 -6.09 8.21
N THR A 77 10.14 -6.97 8.28
CA THR A 77 9.04 -6.98 7.33
C THR A 77 7.72 -6.80 8.06
N GLU A 78 6.80 -6.11 7.41
CA GLU A 78 5.47 -5.87 7.95
C GLU A 78 4.42 -6.37 6.97
N PRO A 79 3.56 -7.32 7.38
CA PRO A 79 2.49 -7.77 6.49
C PRO A 79 1.48 -6.67 6.24
N CYS A 80 1.20 -6.43 4.97
CA CYS A 80 0.18 -5.46 4.54
C CYS A 80 -0.88 -6.22 3.77
N TYR A 81 -2.12 -6.11 4.20
CA TYR A 81 -3.24 -6.78 3.55
C TYR A 81 -3.93 -5.79 2.65
N ILE A 82 -3.98 -6.10 1.36
CA ILE A 82 -4.43 -5.17 0.34
C ILE A 82 -5.78 -5.64 -0.21
N LEU A 83 -6.75 -4.73 -0.25
CA LEU A 83 -8.00 -4.97 -0.96
C LEU A 83 -8.11 -3.91 -2.05
N LYS A 84 -8.05 -4.36 -3.29
CA LYS A 84 -8.10 -3.48 -4.46
C LYS A 84 -9.49 -3.55 -5.07
N ILE A 85 -10.10 -2.39 -5.24
CA ILE A 85 -11.43 -2.28 -5.86
C ILE A 85 -11.25 -1.45 -7.12
N GLY A 86 -11.37 -2.10 -8.28
CA GLY A 86 -11.20 -1.41 -9.54
C GLY A 86 -12.37 -0.49 -9.86
N ASN A 87 -12.07 0.60 -10.53
CA ASN A 87 -13.11 1.51 -11.04
C ASN A 87 -13.55 1.04 -12.41
N ALA A 88 -14.83 1.05 -12.64
CA ALA A 88 -15.38 0.64 -13.93
C ALA A 88 -15.44 1.82 -14.89
#